data_01d8eb22913d628bdf751db7c232b817
#
_entry.id   01d8eb22913d628bdf751db7c232b817
#
_cell.length_a   1.000
_cell.length_b   1.000
_cell.length_c   1.000
_cell.angle_alpha   90.00
_cell.angle_beta   90.00
_cell.angle_gamma   90.00
#
_symmetry.space_group_name_H-M   'P 1'
#
loop_
_entity.id
_entity.type
_entity.pdbx_description
1 polymer ?
#
loop_
_entity_poly.entity_id
_entity_poly.type
_entity_poly.pdbx_seq_one_letter_code
_entity_poly.pdbx_strand_id
1 'polypeptide(L)'
;VVGIVAPGNFPVAMVSQPLAGILAAGNRAMIKPSEFTPETSKVIEEIVAEAFDPTEVTTFSGGAEVGQAFSALPFDHMIFTGATNIARHILTAAARNLVPVTLELGGKSPVVISRSADLEQAMQRVMLGKTLNAGQICLAPDYLLVPEEQLEQVISLATRAVKEMYSSLRDNDQYTSVINERHHKRLSGYLEDAEQRGCRIIPLNPANEDFSNGTGKIPPTLIVSPESDTLCMEEEIFGPLLPIRTYKDFDETIDYINANPRPLAAYYFGTDKGEEEAFLHRTTSGGVCINDVIFHIAQEDIPFGGVGPSGMGSYHGIEGFKTFSHAKSIYSQTLKFNVAKLGGMLPPYGKTSEKTIKAQIKS
;
A
#
# COMPACT_ATOMS: atom_id res chain seq x y z
N VAL A 1 22.39 -0.24 -10.70
CA VAL A 1 21.52 0.96 -10.79
C VAL A 1 20.09 0.58 -10.51
N VAL A 2 19.43 1.29 -9.59
CA VAL A 2 18.04 1.04 -9.24
C VAL A 2 17.16 2.15 -9.80
N GLY A 3 16.04 1.77 -10.43
CA GLY A 3 15.02 2.70 -10.91
C GLY A 3 13.95 2.94 -9.86
N ILE A 4 13.57 4.19 -9.60
CA ILE A 4 12.45 4.58 -8.73
C ILE A 4 11.38 5.26 -9.59
N VAL A 5 10.15 4.74 -9.57
CA VAL A 5 8.99 5.41 -10.17
C VAL A 5 8.01 5.76 -9.05
N ALA A 6 7.87 7.06 -8.79
CA ALA A 6 7.13 7.57 -7.63
C ALA A 6 5.76 8.15 -8.01
N PRO A 7 4.74 8.03 -7.13
CA PRO A 7 3.40 8.59 -7.31
C PRO A 7 3.29 10.04 -6.86
N GLY A 8 2.12 10.66 -7.08
CA GLY A 8 1.88 12.06 -6.74
C GLY A 8 1.22 12.31 -5.38
N ASN A 9 0.79 11.27 -4.65
CA ASN A 9 0.08 11.47 -3.38
C ASN A 9 1.01 11.78 -2.18
N PHE A 10 2.24 11.24 -2.19
CA PHE A 10 3.32 11.57 -1.26
C PHE A 10 4.65 11.72 -2.03
N PRO A 11 4.77 12.71 -2.91
CA PRO A 11 5.82 12.75 -3.93
C PRO A 11 7.23 12.80 -3.36
N VAL A 12 7.44 13.45 -2.21
CA VAL A 12 8.75 13.51 -1.54
C VAL A 12 9.06 12.19 -0.84
N ALA A 13 8.13 11.69 -0.02
CA ALA A 13 8.35 10.48 0.77
C ALA A 13 8.57 9.23 -0.13
N MET A 14 7.78 9.09 -1.20
CA MET A 14 7.89 7.95 -2.11
C MET A 14 9.14 7.99 -3.02
N VAL A 15 9.87 9.06 -3.01
CA VAL A 15 11.24 9.15 -3.57
C VAL A 15 12.28 8.90 -2.48
N SER A 16 12.21 9.61 -1.37
CA SER A 16 13.28 9.63 -0.36
C SER A 16 13.38 8.33 0.45
N GLN A 17 12.26 7.70 0.79
CA GLN A 17 12.26 6.45 1.57
C GLN A 17 12.96 5.30 0.83
N PRO A 18 12.58 4.93 -0.41
CA PRO A 18 13.30 3.88 -1.12
C PRO A 18 14.74 4.28 -1.46
N LEU A 19 15.00 5.57 -1.76
CA LEU A 19 16.34 6.07 -2.06
C LEU A 19 17.30 5.82 -0.89
N ALA A 20 16.85 5.99 0.36
CA ALA A 20 17.67 5.73 1.54
C ALA A 20 18.16 4.28 1.59
N GLY A 21 17.29 3.30 1.38
CA GLY A 21 17.64 1.88 1.32
C GLY A 21 18.54 1.53 0.13
N ILE A 22 18.31 2.15 -1.02
CA ILE A 22 19.08 1.97 -2.25
C ILE A 22 20.53 2.46 -2.05
N LEU A 23 20.71 3.65 -1.49
CA LEU A 23 22.02 4.22 -1.22
C LEU A 23 22.75 3.48 -0.10
N ALA A 24 22.05 3.08 0.97
CA ALA A 24 22.61 2.27 2.05
C ALA A 24 23.15 0.93 1.54
N ALA A 25 22.52 0.33 0.52
CA ALA A 25 22.99 -0.88 -0.16
C ALA A 25 24.13 -0.64 -1.17
N GLY A 26 24.61 0.62 -1.31
CA GLY A 26 25.72 0.99 -2.20
C GLY A 26 25.34 1.11 -3.68
N ASN A 27 24.04 1.24 -3.99
CA ASN A 27 23.57 1.40 -5.36
C ASN A 27 23.58 2.86 -5.82
N ARG A 28 23.50 3.02 -7.14
CA ARG A 28 23.15 4.26 -7.83
C ARG A 28 21.66 4.26 -8.11
N ALA A 29 21.03 5.44 -8.21
CA ALA A 29 19.60 5.55 -8.44
C ALA A 29 19.27 6.45 -9.63
N MET A 30 18.24 6.05 -10.37
CA MET A 30 17.54 6.91 -11.32
C MET A 30 16.10 7.07 -10.83
N ILE A 31 15.59 8.30 -10.86
CA ILE A 31 14.30 8.65 -10.27
C ILE A 31 13.38 9.24 -11.34
N LYS A 32 12.20 8.70 -11.49
CA LYS A 32 11.09 9.29 -12.26
C LYS A 32 10.01 9.78 -11.27
N PRO A 33 10.01 11.07 -10.90
CA PRO A 33 8.97 11.64 -10.04
C PRO A 33 7.64 11.74 -10.78
N SER A 34 6.57 12.07 -10.05
CA SER A 34 5.21 12.11 -10.60
C SER A 34 4.97 13.34 -11.50
N GLU A 35 4.38 13.14 -12.65
CA GLU A 35 3.88 14.20 -13.53
C GLU A 35 2.65 14.93 -12.97
N PHE A 36 1.96 14.35 -11.98
CA PHE A 36 0.79 14.96 -11.35
C PHE A 36 1.14 16.01 -10.29
N THR A 37 2.42 16.12 -9.90
CA THR A 37 2.93 17.09 -8.93
C THR A 37 4.14 17.83 -9.50
N PRO A 38 4.00 18.58 -10.60
CA PRO A 38 5.12 19.10 -11.36
C PRO A 38 6.01 20.06 -10.55
N GLU A 39 5.43 20.91 -9.71
CA GLU A 39 6.21 21.86 -8.89
C GLU A 39 7.05 21.11 -7.83
N THR A 40 6.45 20.11 -7.16
CA THR A 40 7.20 19.27 -6.21
C THR A 40 8.27 18.46 -6.91
N SER A 41 7.99 17.92 -8.09
CA SER A 41 8.95 17.16 -8.88
C SER A 41 10.16 18.02 -9.27
N LYS A 42 9.93 19.29 -9.65
CA LYS A 42 11.02 20.24 -9.91
C LYS A 42 11.90 20.50 -8.68
N VAL A 43 11.29 20.65 -7.51
CA VAL A 43 12.06 20.81 -6.26
C VAL A 43 12.87 19.55 -5.94
N ILE A 44 12.30 18.35 -6.17
CA ILE A 44 13.03 17.10 -6.03
C ILE A 44 14.25 17.05 -6.98
N GLU A 45 14.10 17.49 -8.23
CA GLU A 45 15.19 17.58 -9.20
C GLU A 45 16.30 18.53 -8.72
N GLU A 46 15.94 19.71 -8.24
CA GLU A 46 16.86 20.70 -7.70
C GLU A 46 17.65 20.13 -6.49
N ILE A 47 16.94 19.52 -5.53
CA ILE A 47 17.58 18.89 -4.36
C ILE A 47 18.53 17.75 -4.77
N VAL A 48 18.12 16.88 -5.69
CA VAL A 48 18.96 15.77 -6.16
C VAL A 48 20.19 16.30 -6.89
N ALA A 49 20.05 17.31 -7.76
CA ALA A 49 21.16 17.90 -8.49
C ALA A 49 22.15 18.65 -7.59
N GLU A 50 21.70 19.22 -6.46
CA GLU A 50 22.55 19.87 -5.47
C GLU A 50 23.29 18.86 -4.58
N ALA A 51 22.60 17.76 -4.21
CA ALA A 51 23.11 16.82 -3.21
C ALA A 51 24.00 15.70 -3.77
N PHE A 52 23.87 15.35 -5.07
CA PHE A 52 24.51 14.17 -5.65
C PHE A 52 25.18 14.46 -7.00
N ASP A 53 26.26 13.75 -7.28
CA ASP A 53 26.78 13.66 -8.65
C ASP A 53 25.73 12.95 -9.56
N PRO A 54 25.48 13.44 -10.78
CA PRO A 54 24.49 12.83 -11.68
C PRO A 54 24.78 11.37 -12.05
N THR A 55 26.01 10.88 -11.82
CA THR A 55 26.37 9.47 -11.96
C THR A 55 26.01 8.63 -10.74
N GLU A 56 25.64 9.24 -9.61
CA GLU A 56 25.19 8.58 -8.38
C GLU A 56 23.67 8.55 -8.30
N VAL A 57 23.03 9.74 -8.34
CA VAL A 57 21.58 9.87 -8.34
C VAL A 57 21.17 10.92 -9.37
N THR A 58 20.20 10.59 -10.20
CA THR A 58 19.66 11.53 -11.20
C THR A 58 18.15 11.38 -11.38
N THR A 59 17.49 12.41 -11.87
CA THR A 59 16.05 12.51 -12.06
C THR A 59 15.66 12.65 -13.53
N PHE A 60 14.48 12.12 -13.89
CA PHE A 60 13.91 12.20 -15.23
C PHE A 60 12.42 12.54 -15.14
N SER A 61 12.07 13.81 -15.31
CA SER A 61 10.68 14.25 -15.35
C SER A 61 10.05 14.05 -16.72
N GLY A 62 8.75 13.87 -16.72
CA GLY A 62 7.95 13.74 -17.94
C GLY A 62 6.69 12.91 -17.73
N GLY A 63 5.86 12.83 -18.76
CA GLY A 63 4.60 12.15 -18.78
C GLY A 63 4.70 10.62 -18.92
N ALA A 64 3.61 10.00 -19.36
CA ALA A 64 3.50 8.55 -19.49
C ALA A 64 4.55 7.95 -20.45
N GLU A 65 4.92 8.66 -21.53
CA GLU A 65 5.94 8.25 -22.50
C GLU A 65 7.32 8.13 -21.87
N VAL A 66 7.69 9.08 -20.98
CA VAL A 66 8.94 9.02 -20.22
C VAL A 66 8.89 7.84 -19.23
N GLY A 67 7.75 7.64 -18.55
CA GLY A 67 7.55 6.49 -17.67
C GLY A 67 7.70 5.14 -18.38
N GLN A 68 7.18 5.00 -19.59
CA GLN A 68 7.32 3.80 -20.42
C GLN A 68 8.78 3.57 -20.84
N ALA A 69 9.46 4.62 -21.34
CA ALA A 69 10.86 4.53 -21.73
C ALA A 69 11.75 4.19 -20.52
N PHE A 70 11.52 4.83 -19.38
CA PHE A 70 12.23 4.58 -18.13
C PHE A 70 12.07 3.12 -17.66
N SER A 71 10.83 2.60 -17.67
CA SER A 71 10.55 1.23 -17.23
C SER A 71 11.14 0.15 -18.13
N ALA A 72 11.55 0.50 -19.36
CA ALA A 72 12.19 -0.41 -20.32
C ALA A 72 13.71 -0.45 -20.18
N LEU A 73 14.31 0.35 -19.31
CA LEU A 73 15.76 0.36 -19.08
C LEU A 73 16.21 -0.91 -18.33
N PRO A 74 17.45 -1.38 -18.59
CA PRO A 74 18.00 -2.58 -17.96
C PRO A 74 18.56 -2.28 -16.57
N PHE A 75 17.69 -1.93 -15.63
CA PHE A 75 18.05 -1.75 -14.23
C PHE A 75 18.47 -3.07 -13.56
N ASP A 76 19.24 -2.98 -12.47
CA ASP A 76 19.51 -4.12 -11.60
C ASP A 76 18.33 -4.42 -10.67
N HIS A 77 17.50 -3.41 -10.36
CA HIS A 77 16.23 -3.50 -9.66
C HIS A 77 15.37 -2.27 -9.97
N MET A 78 14.06 -2.41 -9.90
CA MET A 78 13.13 -1.28 -10.01
C MET A 78 12.12 -1.31 -8.87
N ILE A 79 11.87 -0.16 -8.24
CA ILE A 79 10.72 0.05 -7.35
C ILE A 79 9.69 0.94 -8.03
N PHE A 80 8.46 0.50 -8.02
CA PHE A 80 7.30 1.22 -8.53
C PHE A 80 6.24 1.35 -7.44
N THR A 81 5.79 2.58 -7.19
CA THR A 81 4.64 2.85 -6.32
C THR A 81 3.53 3.48 -7.16
N GLY A 82 2.33 2.86 -7.16
CA GLY A 82 1.22 3.36 -7.95
C GLY A 82 0.06 2.37 -8.11
N ALA A 83 -0.76 2.56 -9.15
CA ALA A 83 -1.94 1.76 -9.38
C ALA A 83 -1.62 0.35 -9.93
N THR A 84 -2.37 -0.66 -9.49
CA THR A 84 -2.18 -2.08 -9.85
C THR A 84 -2.24 -2.33 -11.36
N ASN A 85 -3.10 -1.62 -12.10
CA ASN A 85 -3.19 -1.75 -13.55
C ASN A 85 -1.91 -1.25 -14.24
N ILE A 86 -1.28 -0.18 -13.75
CA ILE A 86 -0.01 0.34 -14.27
C ILE A 86 1.14 -0.61 -13.91
N ALA A 87 1.14 -1.17 -12.70
CA ALA A 87 2.16 -2.14 -12.28
C ALA A 87 2.30 -3.33 -13.24
N ARG A 88 1.22 -3.79 -13.85
CA ARG A 88 1.27 -4.85 -14.87
C ARG A 88 2.08 -4.45 -16.10
N HIS A 89 1.99 -3.19 -16.53
CA HIS A 89 2.82 -2.67 -17.63
C HIS A 89 4.29 -2.55 -17.23
N ILE A 90 4.55 -2.10 -15.98
CA ILE A 90 5.90 -2.05 -15.41
C ILE A 90 6.55 -3.46 -15.39
N LEU A 91 5.84 -4.46 -14.86
CA LEU A 91 6.29 -5.86 -14.87
C LEU A 91 6.60 -6.37 -16.28
N THR A 92 5.72 -6.09 -17.24
CA THR A 92 5.90 -6.51 -18.62
C THR A 92 7.15 -5.87 -19.26
N ALA A 93 7.40 -4.59 -18.97
CA ALA A 93 8.59 -3.89 -19.46
C ALA A 93 9.87 -4.45 -18.79
N ALA A 94 9.86 -4.60 -17.48
CA ALA A 94 10.99 -5.11 -16.69
C ALA A 94 11.37 -6.55 -17.08
N ALA A 95 10.38 -7.39 -17.38
CA ALA A 95 10.59 -8.79 -17.78
C ALA A 95 11.47 -8.95 -19.03
N ARG A 96 11.47 -7.98 -19.95
CA ARG A 96 12.30 -8.02 -21.17
C ARG A 96 13.80 -8.02 -20.86
N ASN A 97 14.18 -7.38 -19.77
CA ASN A 97 15.58 -7.26 -19.32
C ASN A 97 15.86 -8.08 -18.05
N LEU A 98 14.90 -8.94 -17.62
CA LEU A 98 14.99 -9.72 -16.37
C LEU A 98 15.21 -8.85 -15.13
N VAL A 99 14.68 -7.63 -15.12
CA VAL A 99 14.79 -6.70 -13.98
C VAL A 99 13.86 -7.15 -12.85
N PRO A 100 14.36 -7.45 -11.65
CA PRO A 100 13.53 -7.68 -10.49
C PRO A 100 12.82 -6.38 -10.09
N VAL A 101 11.58 -6.50 -9.60
CA VAL A 101 10.76 -5.34 -9.23
C VAL A 101 10.23 -5.46 -7.82
N THR A 102 10.17 -4.33 -7.11
CA THR A 102 9.37 -4.12 -5.92
C THR A 102 8.16 -3.29 -6.33
N LEU A 103 6.97 -3.75 -6.00
CA LEU A 103 5.71 -3.08 -6.33
C LEU A 103 4.98 -2.69 -5.05
N GLU A 104 4.78 -1.40 -4.86
CA GLU A 104 3.98 -0.83 -3.80
C GLU A 104 2.68 -0.30 -4.40
N LEU A 105 1.62 -1.05 -4.19
CA LEU A 105 0.32 -0.80 -4.81
C LEU A 105 -0.68 -0.39 -3.72
N GLY A 106 -1.96 -0.62 -3.93
CA GLY A 106 -2.98 -0.25 -2.96
C GLY A 106 -3.94 -1.41 -2.69
N GLY A 107 -5.19 -1.11 -2.79
CA GLY A 107 -6.29 -2.05 -2.61
C GLY A 107 -7.32 -1.53 -1.63
N LYS A 108 -8.34 -2.34 -1.38
CA LYS A 108 -9.45 -1.97 -0.50
C LYS A 108 -9.12 -2.38 0.93
N SER A 109 -8.50 -1.47 1.70
CA SER A 109 -8.11 -1.70 3.09
C SER A 109 -9.32 -1.80 4.02
N PRO A 110 -9.68 -3.01 4.53
CA PRO A 110 -10.79 -3.21 5.43
C PRO A 110 -10.50 -2.63 6.81
N VAL A 111 -11.54 -2.10 7.46
CA VAL A 111 -11.55 -1.83 8.90
C VAL A 111 -12.64 -2.67 9.53
N VAL A 112 -12.27 -3.58 10.41
CA VAL A 112 -13.21 -4.38 11.20
C VAL A 112 -13.38 -3.76 12.57
N ILE A 113 -14.60 -3.38 12.90
CA ILE A 113 -14.98 -2.89 14.22
C ILE A 113 -15.61 -4.06 15.00
N SER A 114 -14.90 -4.57 16.00
CA SER A 114 -15.40 -5.59 16.92
C SER A 114 -16.47 -5.01 17.87
N ARG A 115 -17.36 -5.87 18.39
CA ARG A 115 -18.25 -5.50 19.48
C ARG A 115 -17.53 -5.03 20.74
N SER A 116 -16.27 -5.46 20.91
CA SER A 116 -15.41 -5.09 22.04
C SER A 116 -14.63 -3.77 21.81
N ALA A 117 -14.84 -3.09 20.68
CA ALA A 117 -14.13 -1.87 20.35
C ALA A 117 -14.59 -0.67 21.22
N ASP A 118 -13.67 0.20 21.57
CA ASP A 118 -13.99 1.57 21.95
C ASP A 118 -14.36 2.35 20.69
N LEU A 119 -15.67 2.48 20.43
CA LEU A 119 -16.20 3.07 19.20
C LEU A 119 -15.81 4.53 19.02
N GLU A 120 -15.72 5.31 20.11
CA GLU A 120 -15.34 6.71 20.04
C GLU A 120 -13.91 6.87 19.56
N GLN A 121 -13.00 6.15 20.19
CA GLN A 121 -11.59 6.13 19.80
C GLN A 121 -11.39 5.54 18.39
N ALA A 122 -12.10 4.47 18.06
CA ALA A 122 -12.06 3.84 16.76
C ALA A 122 -12.46 4.85 15.65
N MET A 123 -13.60 5.56 15.81
CA MET A 123 -14.06 6.50 14.81
C MET A 123 -13.15 7.73 14.68
N GLN A 124 -12.57 8.23 15.78
CA GLN A 124 -11.57 9.28 15.70
C GLN A 124 -10.37 8.87 14.83
N ARG A 125 -9.82 7.66 15.03
CA ARG A 125 -8.67 7.14 14.28
C ARG A 125 -9.02 6.82 12.83
N VAL A 126 -10.15 6.17 12.60
CA VAL A 126 -10.62 5.85 11.24
C VAL A 126 -10.86 7.13 10.44
N MET A 127 -11.55 8.13 11.02
CA MET A 127 -11.83 9.37 10.29
C MET A 127 -10.59 10.23 10.11
N LEU A 128 -9.62 10.21 11.03
CA LEU A 128 -8.30 10.79 10.80
C LEU A 128 -7.63 10.15 9.57
N GLY A 129 -7.57 8.81 9.52
CA GLY A 129 -6.98 8.10 8.39
C GLY A 129 -7.73 8.32 7.07
N LYS A 130 -9.05 8.56 7.13
CA LYS A 130 -9.87 8.82 5.94
C LYS A 130 -9.79 10.26 5.44
N THR A 131 -9.56 11.22 6.34
CA THR A 131 -9.49 12.64 5.97
C THR A 131 -8.07 13.13 5.71
N LEU A 132 -7.06 12.45 6.25
CA LEU A 132 -5.65 12.71 5.94
C LEU A 132 -5.44 12.60 4.42
N ASN A 133 -4.89 13.65 3.81
CA ASN A 133 -4.73 13.77 2.36
C ASN A 133 -6.03 13.49 1.56
N ALA A 134 -7.19 13.78 2.14
CA ALA A 134 -8.52 13.46 1.61
C ALA A 134 -8.68 11.97 1.23
N GLY A 135 -8.08 11.06 2.00
CA GLY A 135 -8.13 9.63 1.75
C GLY A 135 -7.33 9.13 0.53
N GLN A 136 -6.51 9.98 -0.08
CA GLN A 136 -5.65 9.65 -1.23
C GLN A 136 -4.36 8.97 -0.75
N ILE A 137 -4.51 7.86 -0.03
CA ILE A 137 -3.44 7.08 0.60
C ILE A 137 -3.70 5.61 0.30
N CYS A 138 -2.68 4.88 -0.13
CA CYS A 138 -2.76 3.43 -0.37
C CYS A 138 -3.19 2.61 0.87
N LEU A 139 -3.04 3.20 2.06
CA LEU A 139 -3.41 2.65 3.36
C LEU A 139 -4.69 3.27 3.94
N ALA A 140 -5.36 4.22 3.26
CA ALA A 140 -6.58 4.81 3.80
C ALA A 140 -7.62 3.73 4.09
N PRO A 141 -8.36 3.82 5.21
CA PRO A 141 -9.55 3.01 5.41
C PRO A 141 -10.43 3.05 4.16
N ASP A 142 -10.64 1.91 3.52
CA ASP A 142 -11.41 1.88 2.26
C ASP A 142 -12.88 1.55 2.51
N TYR A 143 -13.16 0.61 3.42
CA TYR A 143 -14.50 0.31 3.88
C TYR A 143 -14.51 -0.16 5.35
N LEU A 144 -15.66 0.00 6.02
CA LEU A 144 -15.90 -0.49 7.37
C LEU A 144 -16.77 -1.75 7.38
N LEU A 145 -16.45 -2.68 8.27
CA LEU A 145 -17.29 -3.80 8.67
C LEU A 145 -17.68 -3.57 10.14
N VAL A 146 -18.96 -3.39 10.40
CA VAL A 146 -19.51 -2.91 11.70
C VAL A 146 -20.58 -3.86 12.18
N PRO A 147 -20.68 -4.20 13.49
CA PRO A 147 -21.82 -4.93 14.03
C PRO A 147 -23.15 -4.22 13.68
N GLU A 148 -24.15 -4.96 13.23
CA GLU A 148 -25.43 -4.40 12.74
C GLU A 148 -26.05 -3.44 13.76
N GLU A 149 -26.04 -3.82 15.03
CA GLU A 149 -26.63 -3.04 16.13
C GLU A 149 -25.84 -1.76 16.47
N GLN A 150 -24.59 -1.62 16.00
CA GLN A 150 -23.76 -0.44 16.30
C GLN A 150 -23.72 0.57 15.13
N LEU A 151 -24.38 0.30 14.02
CA LEU A 151 -24.32 1.11 12.80
C LEU A 151 -24.61 2.60 13.05
N GLU A 152 -25.74 2.92 13.66
CA GLU A 152 -26.14 4.32 13.88
C GLU A 152 -25.22 5.04 14.88
N GLN A 153 -24.67 4.32 15.86
CA GLN A 153 -23.68 4.87 16.77
C GLN A 153 -22.37 5.19 16.04
N VAL A 154 -21.89 4.30 15.17
CA VAL A 154 -20.70 4.52 14.34
C VAL A 154 -20.88 5.73 13.44
N ILE A 155 -22.04 5.87 12.77
CA ILE A 155 -22.35 7.05 11.92
C ILE A 155 -22.31 8.35 12.75
N SER A 156 -22.93 8.35 13.93
CA SER A 156 -22.94 9.51 14.83
C SER A 156 -21.52 9.88 15.29
N LEU A 157 -20.70 8.89 15.67
CA LEU A 157 -19.34 9.10 16.13
C LEU A 157 -18.40 9.56 15.01
N ALA A 158 -18.53 9.00 13.80
CA ALA A 158 -17.79 9.45 12.63
C ALA A 158 -18.11 10.92 12.27
N THR A 159 -19.40 11.29 12.34
CA THR A 159 -19.85 12.66 12.11
C THR A 159 -19.24 13.62 13.15
N ARG A 160 -19.26 13.23 14.43
CA ARG A 160 -18.65 13.99 15.51
C ARG A 160 -17.15 14.15 15.32
N ALA A 161 -16.44 13.06 15.00
CA ALA A 161 -14.99 13.08 14.80
C ALA A 161 -14.58 14.07 13.68
N VAL A 162 -15.27 14.08 12.55
CA VAL A 162 -15.00 15.05 11.47
C VAL A 162 -15.28 16.48 11.92
N LYS A 163 -16.38 16.71 12.66
CA LYS A 163 -16.73 18.04 13.19
C LYS A 163 -15.71 18.56 14.21
N GLU A 164 -15.12 17.69 15.00
CA GLU A 164 -14.06 18.03 15.96
C GLU A 164 -12.73 18.37 15.27
N MET A 165 -12.40 17.67 14.17
CA MET A 165 -11.17 17.92 13.38
C MET A 165 -11.29 19.16 12.49
N TYR A 166 -12.45 19.41 11.92
CA TYR A 166 -12.66 20.46 10.92
C TYR A 166 -13.90 21.29 11.24
N SER A 167 -13.74 22.59 11.43
CA SER A 167 -14.87 23.54 11.56
C SER A 167 -15.54 23.84 10.21
N SER A 168 -14.77 23.77 9.12
CA SER A 168 -15.19 23.90 7.72
C SER A 168 -14.28 23.04 6.84
N LEU A 169 -14.64 22.79 5.61
CA LEU A 169 -13.86 21.94 4.68
C LEU A 169 -13.51 22.68 3.38
N ARG A 170 -14.47 23.40 2.80
CA ARG A 170 -14.35 23.99 1.46
C ARG A 170 -13.20 25.01 1.37
N ASP A 171 -13.23 26.02 2.21
CA ASP A 171 -12.26 27.10 2.23
C ASP A 171 -11.24 26.93 3.38
N ASN A 172 -10.95 25.69 3.74
CA ASN A 172 -10.03 25.31 4.82
C ASN A 172 -8.75 24.69 4.26
N ASP A 173 -7.62 25.36 4.42
CA ASP A 173 -6.31 24.90 3.95
C ASP A 173 -5.81 23.62 4.63
N GLN A 174 -6.42 23.22 5.75
CA GLN A 174 -6.10 21.98 6.46
C GLN A 174 -6.80 20.74 5.86
N TYR A 175 -7.75 20.92 4.92
CA TYR A 175 -8.41 19.81 4.22
C TYR A 175 -8.02 19.83 2.74
N THR A 176 -7.43 18.74 2.28
CA THR A 176 -6.83 18.62 0.95
C THR A 176 -7.87 18.44 -0.17
N SER A 177 -7.58 18.99 -1.35
CA SER A 177 -8.35 18.73 -2.57
C SER A 177 -8.03 17.35 -3.16
N VAL A 178 -8.92 16.83 -3.98
CA VAL A 178 -8.63 15.70 -4.89
C VAL A 178 -7.59 16.17 -5.91
N ILE A 179 -6.61 15.32 -6.21
CA ILE A 179 -5.39 15.65 -6.96
C ILE A 179 -5.66 16.28 -8.34
N ASN A 180 -6.72 15.86 -9.04
CA ASN A 180 -7.10 16.38 -10.35
C ASN A 180 -8.57 16.10 -10.68
N GLU A 181 -9.06 16.74 -11.75
CA GLU A 181 -10.45 16.64 -12.20
C GLU A 181 -10.86 15.20 -12.57
N ARG A 182 -9.97 14.40 -13.16
CA ARG A 182 -10.25 13.01 -13.52
C ARG A 182 -10.59 12.17 -12.28
N HIS A 183 -9.82 12.31 -11.20
CA HIS A 183 -10.09 11.60 -9.95
C HIS A 183 -11.29 12.16 -9.21
N HIS A 184 -11.52 13.48 -9.28
CA HIS A 184 -12.74 14.09 -8.75
C HIS A 184 -13.99 13.52 -9.43
N LYS A 185 -14.01 13.47 -10.76
CA LYS A 185 -15.11 12.89 -11.55
C LYS A 185 -15.32 11.40 -11.24
N ARG A 186 -14.25 10.62 -11.08
CA ARG A 186 -14.33 9.21 -10.68
C ARG A 186 -15.02 9.04 -9.33
N LEU A 187 -14.63 9.83 -8.33
CA LEU A 187 -15.22 9.78 -6.98
C LEU A 187 -16.68 10.25 -6.98
N SER A 188 -17.02 11.29 -7.74
CA SER A 188 -18.40 11.72 -7.94
C SER A 188 -19.24 10.61 -8.58
N GLY A 189 -18.69 9.90 -9.57
CA GLY A 189 -19.36 8.75 -10.19
C GLY A 189 -19.64 7.60 -9.20
N TYR A 190 -18.78 7.38 -8.21
CA TYR A 190 -19.05 6.39 -7.15
C TYR A 190 -20.22 6.79 -6.25
N LEU A 191 -20.35 8.08 -5.94
CA LEU A 191 -21.49 8.60 -5.19
C LEU A 191 -22.80 8.49 -5.99
N GLU A 192 -22.75 8.85 -7.28
CA GLU A 192 -23.89 8.75 -8.18
C GLU A 192 -24.38 7.30 -8.35
N ASP A 193 -23.45 6.34 -8.54
CA ASP A 193 -23.78 4.92 -8.61
C ASP A 193 -24.43 4.42 -7.32
N ALA A 194 -23.85 4.76 -6.17
CA ALA A 194 -24.38 4.36 -4.88
C ALA A 194 -25.78 4.97 -4.60
N GLU A 195 -25.97 6.24 -4.95
CA GLU A 195 -27.27 6.91 -4.80
C GLU A 195 -28.34 6.31 -5.72
N GLN A 196 -28.03 6.03 -6.97
CA GLN A 196 -28.93 5.37 -7.93
C GLN A 196 -29.34 3.96 -7.49
N ARG A 197 -28.47 3.28 -6.74
CA ARG A 197 -28.74 1.97 -6.13
C ARG A 197 -29.49 2.06 -4.80
N GLY A 198 -29.85 3.28 -4.35
CA GLY A 198 -30.61 3.50 -3.13
C GLY A 198 -29.80 3.43 -1.84
N CYS A 199 -28.49 3.53 -1.89
CA CYS A 199 -27.67 3.65 -0.70
C CYS A 199 -27.95 4.95 0.05
N ARG A 200 -27.88 4.91 1.39
CA ARG A 200 -27.94 6.12 2.22
C ARG A 200 -26.60 6.82 2.16
N ILE A 201 -26.57 8.02 1.56
CA ILE A 201 -25.39 8.86 1.44
C ILE A 201 -25.38 9.91 2.54
N ILE A 202 -24.30 10.01 3.31
CA ILE A 202 -24.19 10.92 4.46
C ILE A 202 -22.91 11.75 4.30
N PRO A 203 -22.97 12.95 3.71
CA PRO A 203 -21.85 13.88 3.68
C PRO A 203 -21.54 14.40 5.09
N LEU A 204 -20.29 14.26 5.52
CA LEU A 204 -19.79 14.78 6.79
C LEU A 204 -19.29 16.21 6.57
N ASN A 205 -20.20 17.16 6.51
CA ASN A 205 -19.99 18.56 6.16
C ASN A 205 -20.38 19.46 7.36
N PRO A 206 -19.43 19.78 8.25
CA PRO A 206 -19.73 20.46 9.52
C PRO A 206 -20.38 21.83 9.38
N ALA A 207 -20.02 22.57 8.33
CA ALA A 207 -20.49 23.93 8.08
C ALA A 207 -21.64 24.03 7.05
N ASN A 208 -22.14 22.89 6.55
CA ASN A 208 -23.14 22.84 5.47
C ASN A 208 -22.74 23.64 4.22
N GLU A 209 -21.48 23.53 3.85
CA GLU A 209 -20.88 24.27 2.72
C GLU A 209 -21.36 23.71 1.38
N ASP A 210 -21.43 24.56 0.36
CA ASP A 210 -21.74 24.15 -1.02
C ASP A 210 -20.46 23.77 -1.77
N PHE A 211 -20.37 22.50 -2.22
CA PHE A 211 -19.26 21.96 -3.00
C PHE A 211 -19.55 21.90 -4.51
N SER A 212 -20.68 22.42 -4.99
CA SER A 212 -21.05 22.41 -6.42
C SER A 212 -20.16 23.31 -7.29
N ASN A 213 -19.46 24.26 -6.70
CA ASN A 213 -18.70 25.31 -7.39
C ASN A 213 -17.20 25.02 -7.53
N GLY A 214 -16.81 23.83 -7.91
CA GLY A 214 -15.48 23.54 -8.47
C GLY A 214 -14.27 23.77 -7.56
N THR A 215 -14.37 23.51 -6.26
CA THR A 215 -13.24 23.66 -5.32
C THR A 215 -12.19 22.54 -5.43
N GLY A 216 -12.45 21.49 -6.23
CA GLY A 216 -11.64 20.28 -6.26
C GLY A 216 -11.74 19.42 -4.99
N LYS A 217 -12.49 19.87 -3.97
CA LYS A 217 -12.70 19.13 -2.72
C LYS A 217 -14.01 18.38 -2.74
N ILE A 218 -14.01 17.21 -2.07
CA ILE A 218 -15.21 16.40 -1.79
C ILE A 218 -15.28 16.24 -0.28
N PRO A 219 -16.42 16.53 0.38
CA PRO A 219 -16.54 16.30 1.82
C PRO A 219 -16.40 14.80 2.14
N PRO A 220 -15.81 14.43 3.29
CA PRO A 220 -15.83 13.04 3.73
C PRO A 220 -17.27 12.54 3.74
N THR A 221 -17.53 11.41 3.09
CA THR A 221 -18.89 10.93 2.88
C THR A 221 -19.01 9.45 3.24
N LEU A 222 -19.96 9.11 4.12
CA LEU A 222 -20.31 7.74 4.43
C LEU A 222 -21.32 7.22 3.39
N ILE A 223 -21.11 5.98 2.93
CA ILE A 223 -22.02 5.26 2.03
C ILE A 223 -22.51 4.04 2.81
N VAL A 224 -23.78 4.03 3.21
CA VAL A 224 -24.31 3.00 4.13
C VAL A 224 -24.89 1.84 3.35
N SER A 225 -24.43 0.63 3.71
CA SER A 225 -24.89 -0.66 3.20
C SER A 225 -24.88 -0.80 1.67
N PRO A 226 -23.77 -0.44 0.99
CA PRO A 226 -23.66 -0.70 -0.44
C PRO A 226 -23.57 -2.20 -0.71
N GLU A 227 -24.20 -2.65 -1.80
CA GLU A 227 -24.04 -4.01 -2.31
C GLU A 227 -22.61 -4.21 -2.86
N SER A 228 -22.16 -5.47 -2.91
CA SER A 228 -20.78 -5.79 -3.29
C SER A 228 -20.43 -5.41 -4.73
N ASP A 229 -21.41 -5.29 -5.62
CA ASP A 229 -21.28 -4.87 -7.03
C ASP A 229 -21.46 -3.35 -7.24
N THR A 230 -21.50 -2.56 -6.17
CA THR A 230 -21.45 -1.10 -6.24
C THR A 230 -20.03 -0.66 -6.56
N LEU A 231 -19.83 0.33 -7.43
CA LEU A 231 -18.50 0.78 -7.85
C LEU A 231 -17.57 1.12 -6.69
N CYS A 232 -18.08 1.72 -5.62
CA CYS A 232 -17.30 2.01 -4.41
C CYS A 232 -16.87 0.75 -3.64
N MET A 233 -17.48 -0.42 -3.91
CA MET A 233 -17.09 -1.71 -3.31
C MET A 233 -16.22 -2.55 -4.24
N GLU A 234 -16.28 -2.37 -5.55
CA GLU A 234 -15.45 -3.09 -6.52
C GLU A 234 -14.05 -2.49 -6.66
N GLU A 235 -13.95 -1.15 -6.69
CA GLU A 235 -12.70 -0.44 -6.93
C GLU A 235 -12.14 0.20 -5.66
N GLU A 236 -10.81 0.33 -5.60
CA GLU A 236 -10.13 1.12 -4.57
C GLU A 236 -10.61 2.58 -4.65
N ILE A 237 -11.08 3.11 -3.55
CA ILE A 237 -11.67 4.46 -3.52
C ILE A 237 -10.61 5.54 -3.72
N PHE A 238 -9.49 5.47 -3.01
CA PHE A 238 -8.43 6.47 -3.07
C PHE A 238 -8.99 7.90 -3.01
N GLY A 239 -9.78 8.16 -1.98
CA GLY A 239 -10.55 9.38 -1.81
C GLY A 239 -11.35 9.39 -0.49
N PRO A 240 -12.11 10.49 -0.22
CA PRO A 240 -12.75 10.70 1.07
C PRO A 240 -14.12 10.01 1.24
N LEU A 241 -14.39 8.95 0.49
CA LEU A 241 -15.63 8.17 0.60
C LEU A 241 -15.39 6.94 1.47
N LEU A 242 -16.33 6.60 2.35
CA LEU A 242 -16.21 5.50 3.29
C LEU A 242 -17.48 4.65 3.30
N PRO A 243 -17.54 3.56 2.53
CA PRO A 243 -18.58 2.55 2.62
C PRO A 243 -18.63 1.88 3.99
N ILE A 244 -19.81 1.64 4.49
CA ILE A 244 -20.08 0.90 5.73
C ILE A 244 -20.96 -0.29 5.42
N ARG A 245 -20.48 -1.50 5.71
CA ARG A 245 -21.26 -2.74 5.69
C ARG A 245 -21.45 -3.26 7.11
N THR A 246 -22.60 -3.86 7.37
CA THR A 246 -22.86 -4.48 8.65
C THR A 246 -22.62 -5.98 8.61
N TYR A 247 -22.32 -6.56 9.77
CA TYR A 247 -22.21 -7.99 9.98
C TYR A 247 -22.93 -8.42 11.26
N LYS A 248 -23.35 -9.69 11.32
CA LYS A 248 -23.98 -10.31 12.50
C LYS A 248 -22.96 -11.15 13.27
N ASP A 249 -22.27 -12.02 12.57
CA ASP A 249 -21.23 -12.87 13.12
C ASP A 249 -19.85 -12.41 12.65
N PHE A 250 -18.85 -12.48 13.52
CA PHE A 250 -17.49 -12.01 13.21
C PHE A 250 -16.89 -12.75 12.01
N ASP A 251 -17.19 -14.05 11.85
CA ASP A 251 -16.70 -14.85 10.74
C ASP A 251 -17.14 -14.32 9.37
N GLU A 252 -18.29 -13.63 9.28
CA GLU A 252 -18.73 -12.97 8.04
C GLU A 252 -17.72 -11.92 7.57
N THR A 253 -17.01 -11.26 8.51
CA THR A 253 -15.98 -10.28 8.18
C THR A 253 -14.77 -10.93 7.54
N ILE A 254 -14.34 -12.08 8.08
CA ILE A 254 -13.22 -12.87 7.56
C ILE A 254 -13.55 -13.39 6.16
N ASP A 255 -14.74 -13.96 5.99
CA ASP A 255 -15.21 -14.49 4.70
C ASP A 255 -15.29 -13.39 3.64
N TYR A 256 -15.83 -12.21 4.01
CA TYR A 256 -15.92 -11.08 3.10
C TYR A 256 -14.52 -10.57 2.68
N ILE A 257 -13.59 -10.43 3.62
CA ILE A 257 -12.21 -10.00 3.32
C ILE A 257 -11.53 -11.00 2.39
N ASN A 258 -11.67 -12.29 2.66
CA ASN A 258 -11.03 -13.36 1.87
C ASN A 258 -11.65 -13.55 0.48
N ALA A 259 -12.91 -13.16 0.28
CA ALA A 259 -13.57 -13.16 -1.03
C ALA A 259 -13.05 -12.05 -1.96
N ASN A 260 -12.35 -11.04 -1.41
CA ASN A 260 -11.82 -9.89 -2.13
C ASN A 260 -10.30 -9.97 -2.37
N PRO A 261 -9.76 -9.17 -3.31
CA PRO A 261 -8.32 -9.06 -3.51
C PRO A 261 -7.58 -8.64 -2.23
N ARG A 262 -6.43 -9.27 -1.96
CA ARG A 262 -5.61 -9.01 -0.78
C ARG A 262 -5.12 -7.56 -0.76
N PRO A 263 -5.47 -6.76 0.28
CA PRO A 263 -5.15 -5.35 0.37
C PRO A 263 -3.72 -5.12 0.88
N LEU A 264 -3.22 -3.89 0.71
CA LEU A 264 -1.95 -3.47 1.29
C LEU A 264 -2.02 -3.39 2.83
N ALA A 265 -3.15 -2.92 3.37
CA ALA A 265 -3.37 -2.86 4.82
C ALA A 265 -4.72 -3.44 5.22
N ALA A 266 -4.82 -3.91 6.48
CA ALA A 266 -6.04 -4.33 7.13
C ALA A 266 -6.04 -3.85 8.59
N TYR A 267 -7.21 -3.54 9.13
CA TYR A 267 -7.37 -2.90 10.43
C TYR A 267 -8.40 -3.62 11.29
N TYR A 268 -8.04 -3.87 12.54
CA TYR A 268 -8.94 -4.43 13.53
C TYR A 268 -9.02 -3.51 14.74
N PHE A 269 -10.24 -3.20 15.17
CA PHE A 269 -10.52 -2.45 16.39
C PHE A 269 -11.28 -3.32 17.37
N GLY A 270 -10.71 -3.55 18.53
CA GLY A 270 -11.31 -4.35 19.58
C GLY A 270 -10.32 -4.78 20.65
N THR A 271 -10.84 -5.44 21.67
CA THR A 271 -10.09 -6.02 22.79
C THR A 271 -10.30 -7.52 22.92
N ASP A 272 -11.18 -8.12 22.11
CA ASP A 272 -11.40 -9.56 22.05
C ASP A 272 -10.21 -10.24 21.36
N LYS A 273 -9.46 -11.04 22.14
CA LYS A 273 -8.25 -11.70 21.66
C LYS A 273 -8.54 -12.85 20.70
N GLY A 274 -9.70 -13.50 20.81
CA GLY A 274 -10.11 -14.57 19.89
C GLY A 274 -10.42 -14.01 18.50
N GLU A 275 -11.13 -12.90 18.43
CA GLU A 275 -11.39 -12.20 17.16
C GLU A 275 -10.10 -11.61 16.56
N GLU A 276 -9.23 -11.01 17.40
CA GLU A 276 -7.92 -10.48 16.96
C GLU A 276 -7.06 -11.59 16.35
N GLU A 277 -6.92 -12.73 17.02
CA GLU A 277 -6.18 -13.89 16.50
C GLU A 277 -6.80 -14.45 15.23
N ALA A 278 -8.13 -14.56 15.17
CA ALA A 278 -8.82 -15.00 13.96
C ALA A 278 -8.58 -14.03 12.79
N PHE A 279 -8.64 -12.73 13.03
CA PHE A 279 -8.35 -11.71 12.01
C PHE A 279 -6.91 -11.83 11.51
N LEU A 280 -5.93 -11.92 12.41
CA LEU A 280 -4.50 -12.01 12.06
C LEU A 280 -4.14 -13.30 11.30
N HIS A 281 -4.74 -14.44 11.66
CA HIS A 281 -4.33 -15.73 11.11
C HIS A 281 -5.21 -16.24 9.96
N ARG A 282 -6.43 -15.71 9.82
CA ARG A 282 -7.39 -16.16 8.80
C ARG A 282 -7.57 -15.16 7.65
N THR A 283 -6.95 -13.96 7.72
CA THR A 283 -6.92 -13.00 6.61
C THR A 283 -5.49 -12.80 6.10
N THR A 284 -5.36 -12.22 4.91
CA THR A 284 -4.04 -11.92 4.32
C THR A 284 -4.03 -10.48 3.80
N SER A 285 -3.06 -9.69 4.26
CA SER A 285 -2.80 -8.32 3.81
C SER A 285 -1.29 -8.06 3.80
N GLY A 286 -0.84 -6.94 3.25
CA GLY A 286 0.55 -6.51 3.35
C GLY A 286 0.97 -6.21 4.77
N GLY A 287 0.13 -5.49 5.52
CA GLY A 287 0.33 -5.17 6.93
C GLY A 287 -0.98 -5.04 7.70
N VAL A 288 -0.90 -5.04 9.04
CA VAL A 288 -2.05 -4.92 9.93
C VAL A 288 -1.77 -3.86 11.00
N CYS A 289 -2.79 -3.04 11.35
CA CYS A 289 -2.80 -2.31 12.60
C CYS A 289 -3.93 -2.82 13.50
N ILE A 290 -3.64 -2.94 14.78
CA ILE A 290 -4.60 -3.24 15.83
C ILE A 290 -4.90 -1.94 16.59
N ASN A 291 -6.18 -1.59 16.67
CA ASN A 291 -6.69 -0.38 17.31
C ASN A 291 -6.11 0.94 16.76
N ASP A 292 -5.64 0.93 15.52
CA ASP A 292 -5.20 2.11 14.80
C ASP A 292 -5.31 1.90 13.29
N VAL A 293 -5.00 2.94 12.49
CA VAL A 293 -4.94 2.88 11.03
C VAL A 293 -3.66 3.55 10.52
N ILE A 294 -3.15 3.14 9.36
CA ILE A 294 -2.05 3.79 8.62
C ILE A 294 -0.68 3.71 9.34
N PHE A 295 -0.58 3.99 10.63
CA PHE A 295 0.67 4.27 11.33
C PHE A 295 1.71 3.14 11.37
N HIS A 296 1.39 1.93 10.89
CA HIS A 296 2.42 0.90 10.68
C HIS A 296 3.45 1.29 9.61
N ILE A 297 3.10 2.17 8.65
CA ILE A 297 4.07 2.70 7.67
C ILE A 297 5.15 3.60 8.31
N ALA A 298 4.83 4.21 9.45
CA ALA A 298 5.78 5.06 10.18
C ALA A 298 6.76 4.27 11.04
N GLN A 299 6.62 2.95 11.09
CA GLN A 299 7.49 2.06 11.86
C GLN A 299 8.62 1.54 10.96
N GLU A 300 9.78 2.18 11.00
CA GLU A 300 10.92 1.84 10.15
C GLU A 300 11.52 0.44 10.41
N ASP A 301 11.26 -0.15 11.58
CA ASP A 301 11.80 -1.45 12.00
C ASP A 301 10.97 -2.65 11.53
N ILE A 302 9.81 -2.42 10.92
CA ILE A 302 8.97 -3.49 10.38
C ILE A 302 8.94 -3.45 8.84
N PRO A 303 8.84 -4.61 8.17
CA PRO A 303 8.73 -4.64 6.72
C PRO A 303 7.46 -3.93 6.26
N PHE A 304 7.56 -3.18 5.17
CA PHE A 304 6.42 -2.55 4.51
C PHE A 304 6.35 -3.02 3.05
N GLY A 305 5.21 -3.56 2.66
CA GLY A 305 4.96 -4.03 1.30
C GLY A 305 3.67 -4.83 1.20
N GLY A 306 3.16 -4.96 -0.03
CA GLY A 306 1.92 -5.65 -0.35
C GLY A 306 2.08 -7.12 -0.65
N VAL A 307 0.96 -7.80 -0.97
CA VAL A 307 0.91 -9.20 -1.34
C VAL A 307 -0.04 -9.44 -2.51
N GLY A 308 0.45 -9.99 -3.61
CA GLY A 308 -0.33 -10.23 -4.82
C GLY A 308 -0.85 -8.94 -5.46
N PRO A 309 -2.19 -8.68 -5.49
CA PRO A 309 -2.75 -7.48 -6.09
C PRO A 309 -2.32 -6.17 -5.44
N SER A 310 -1.91 -6.19 -4.16
CA SER A 310 -1.45 -5.01 -3.43
C SER A 310 0.05 -4.77 -3.49
N GLY A 311 0.83 -5.71 -4.03
CA GLY A 311 2.27 -5.49 -4.19
C GLY A 311 3.11 -6.74 -4.21
N MET A 312 4.44 -6.49 -4.28
CA MET A 312 5.48 -7.52 -4.37
C MET A 312 6.76 -6.98 -3.76
N GLY A 313 7.31 -7.69 -2.79
CA GLY A 313 8.49 -7.26 -2.04
C GLY A 313 8.16 -6.32 -0.88
N SER A 314 9.20 -5.81 -0.23
CA SER A 314 9.12 -4.84 0.88
C SER A 314 10.40 -4.00 0.92
N TYR A 315 10.34 -2.78 1.48
CA TYR A 315 11.49 -1.86 1.34
C TYR A 315 11.83 -1.01 2.57
N HIS A 316 11.20 -1.18 3.73
CA HIS A 316 11.57 -0.43 4.94
C HIS A 316 12.73 -1.08 5.70
N GLY A 317 13.54 -0.25 6.39
CA GLY A 317 14.59 -0.66 7.31
C GLY A 317 15.56 -1.68 6.71
N ILE A 318 15.84 -2.72 7.47
CA ILE A 318 16.75 -3.80 7.06
C ILE A 318 16.21 -4.60 5.84
N GLU A 319 14.89 -4.68 5.66
CA GLU A 319 14.30 -5.35 4.52
C GLU A 319 14.55 -4.56 3.24
N GLY A 320 14.50 -3.22 3.29
CA GLY A 320 14.88 -2.37 2.17
C GLY A 320 16.34 -2.54 1.78
N PHE A 321 17.27 -2.58 2.76
CA PHE A 321 18.67 -2.89 2.51
C PHE A 321 18.85 -4.24 1.80
N LYS A 322 18.17 -5.29 2.27
CA LYS A 322 18.22 -6.63 1.67
C LYS A 322 17.62 -6.65 0.27
N THR A 323 16.49 -5.98 0.06
CA THR A 323 15.79 -5.91 -1.22
C THR A 323 16.66 -5.31 -2.32
N PHE A 324 17.45 -4.28 -1.99
CA PHE A 324 18.36 -3.63 -2.92
C PHE A 324 19.79 -4.19 -2.88
N SER A 325 19.99 -5.35 -2.24
CA SER A 325 21.28 -6.05 -2.14
C SER A 325 21.21 -7.42 -2.80
N HIS A 326 22.34 -7.90 -3.30
CA HIS A 326 22.49 -9.28 -3.76
C HIS A 326 23.26 -10.11 -2.75
N ALA A 327 22.62 -11.15 -2.20
CA ALA A 327 23.28 -12.10 -1.29
C ALA A 327 24.13 -13.09 -2.08
N LYS A 328 25.44 -12.81 -2.20
CA LYS A 328 26.39 -13.67 -2.88
C LYS A 328 26.87 -14.78 -1.95
N SER A 329 26.56 -16.03 -2.27
CA SER A 329 27.10 -17.18 -1.55
C SER A 329 28.57 -17.44 -1.93
N ILE A 330 29.40 -17.66 -0.91
CA ILE A 330 30.81 -17.99 -1.09
C ILE A 330 31.09 -19.32 -0.39
N TYR A 331 31.53 -20.33 -1.15
CA TYR A 331 32.02 -21.59 -0.62
C TYR A 331 33.52 -21.65 -0.80
N SER A 332 34.27 -21.86 0.30
CA SER A 332 35.72 -22.05 0.27
C SER A 332 36.09 -23.42 0.79
N GLN A 333 36.64 -24.24 -0.07
CA GLN A 333 37.14 -25.58 0.31
C GLN A 333 38.57 -25.52 0.83
N THR A 334 38.86 -26.27 1.90
CA THR A 334 40.23 -26.45 2.38
C THR A 334 41.10 -27.16 1.33
N LEU A 335 42.36 -26.73 1.22
CA LEU A 335 43.35 -27.36 0.33
C LEU A 335 43.92 -28.67 0.91
N LYS A 336 43.65 -28.99 2.21
CA LYS A 336 44.20 -30.18 2.87
C LYS A 336 43.57 -31.49 2.42
N PHE A 337 42.31 -31.45 1.97
CA PHE A 337 41.60 -32.65 1.50
C PHE A 337 40.47 -32.26 0.55
N ASN A 338 40.07 -33.18 -0.31
CA ASN A 338 39.00 -32.98 -1.27
C ASN A 338 37.69 -33.59 -0.73
N VAL A 339 36.72 -32.72 -0.37
CA VAL A 339 35.43 -33.16 0.19
C VAL A 339 34.63 -34.03 -0.78
N ALA A 340 34.66 -33.72 -2.07
CA ALA A 340 34.00 -34.52 -3.10
C ALA A 340 34.58 -35.94 -3.19
N LYS A 341 35.91 -36.08 -3.02
CA LYS A 341 36.54 -37.38 -2.97
C LYS A 341 36.17 -38.15 -1.70
N LEU A 342 36.18 -37.51 -0.55
CA LEU A 342 35.80 -38.12 0.72
C LEU A 342 34.31 -38.55 0.73
N GLY A 343 33.45 -37.78 0.10
CA GLY A 343 32.00 -38.09 -0.04
C GLY A 343 31.69 -39.10 -1.15
N GLY A 344 32.71 -39.61 -1.87
CA GLY A 344 32.51 -40.54 -2.99
C GLY A 344 31.77 -39.91 -4.19
N MET A 345 31.90 -38.60 -4.37
CA MET A 345 31.26 -37.87 -5.48
C MET A 345 32.09 -37.90 -6.78
N LEU A 346 33.30 -38.51 -6.73
CA LEU A 346 34.16 -38.64 -7.89
C LEU A 346 34.18 -40.10 -8.37
N PRO A 347 34.18 -40.34 -9.69
CA PRO A 347 34.33 -41.68 -10.24
C PRO A 347 35.75 -42.24 -9.95
N PRO A 348 35.88 -43.57 -9.89
CA PRO A 348 34.82 -44.57 -10.01
C PRO A 348 33.91 -44.62 -8.77
N TYR A 349 32.62 -44.64 -8.99
CA TYR A 349 31.63 -44.69 -7.91
C TYR A 349 31.63 -46.09 -7.25
N GLY A 350 31.45 -46.10 -5.90
CA GLY A 350 31.45 -47.31 -5.13
C GLY A 350 30.69 -47.22 -3.82
N LYS A 351 31.03 -48.05 -2.84
CA LYS A 351 30.34 -48.14 -1.54
C LYS A 351 30.21 -46.78 -0.78
N THR A 352 31.22 -45.89 -0.93
CA THR A 352 31.18 -44.54 -0.29
C THR A 352 30.09 -43.68 -0.94
N SER A 353 29.98 -43.74 -2.26
CA SER A 353 28.93 -43.02 -3.00
C SER A 353 27.53 -43.50 -2.58
N GLU A 354 27.34 -44.81 -2.51
CA GLU A 354 26.07 -45.44 -2.06
C GLU A 354 25.71 -45.01 -0.63
N LYS A 355 26.70 -44.99 0.28
CA LYS A 355 26.51 -44.57 1.66
C LYS A 355 26.10 -43.09 1.77
N THR A 356 26.75 -42.21 1.00
CA THR A 356 26.46 -40.80 0.96
C THR A 356 25.04 -40.53 0.43
N ILE A 357 24.64 -41.19 -0.67
CA ILE A 357 23.30 -41.07 -1.24
C ILE A 357 22.24 -41.58 -0.23
N LYS A 358 22.48 -42.79 0.39
CA LYS A 358 21.57 -43.31 1.38
C LYS A 358 21.39 -42.43 2.61
N ALA A 359 22.42 -41.69 3.01
CA ALA A 359 22.35 -40.74 4.12
C ALA A 359 21.48 -39.49 3.78
N GLN A 360 21.57 -39.02 2.53
CA GLN A 360 20.76 -37.85 2.07
C GLN A 360 19.27 -38.19 1.86
N ILE A 361 18.94 -39.46 1.56
CA ILE A 361 17.53 -39.89 1.38
C ILE A 361 16.83 -40.11 2.72
N LYS A 362 17.59 -40.35 3.82
CA LYS A 362 17.04 -40.60 5.15
C LYS A 362 16.88 -39.36 6.03
N SER A 363 17.35 -38.18 5.59
CA SER A 363 17.19 -36.89 6.24
C SER A 363 16.00 -36.16 5.62
#